data_2c96909cfc4723b7ae6828bf042bca01
#
_entry.id   2c96909cfc4723b7ae6828bf042bca01
#
_cell.length_a   1.000
_cell.length_b   1.000
_cell.length_c   1.000
_cell.angle_alpha   90.00
_cell.angle_beta   90.00
_cell.angle_gamma   90.00
#
_symmetry.space_group_name_H-M   'P 1'
#
loop_
_entity.id
_entity.type
_entity.pdbx_description
1 polymer ?
#
loop_
_entity_poly.entity_id
_entity_poly.type
_entity_poly.pdbx_seq_one_letter_code
_entity_poly.pdbx_strand_id
1 'polypeptide(L)'
;RRRGVRSWLTLLGIIIGIAAVVSLISLGDGLKLAVNSQFGVSETEVLTIQAGGLSGYGPPGTGVVKPLTEDDAKAIEKLSMVEVAIPRNVETLKMEFNNRAKIGYAASIIEGTKREYIYAIMDLEAETGRLLKDGDSSKVVLGNGFSLDTNGFDKAIEVGNNILVQGKEFQVIGILRKKGSFIIDNALLMDHTPLREITNSGNTVD
;
A
#
# COMPACT_ATOMS: atom_id res chain seq x y z
N ARG A 1 32.15 44.71 -32.69
CA ARG A 1 32.34 43.44 -31.94
C ARG A 1 31.73 43.44 -30.52
N ARG A 2 31.68 44.55 -29.80
CA ARG A 2 31.13 44.61 -28.41
C ARG A 2 29.59 44.49 -28.33
N ARG A 3 28.81 44.77 -29.38
CA ARG A 3 27.33 44.65 -29.39
C ARG A 3 26.86 43.18 -29.42
N GLY A 4 27.56 42.30 -30.11
CA GLY A 4 27.19 40.89 -30.19
C GLY A 4 27.33 40.13 -28.85
N VAL A 5 28.37 40.43 -28.07
CA VAL A 5 28.60 39.79 -26.77
C VAL A 5 27.50 40.16 -25.76
N ARG A 6 27.04 41.42 -25.75
CA ARG A 6 25.99 41.91 -24.87
C ARG A 6 24.65 41.18 -25.17
N SER A 7 24.30 41.13 -26.47
CA SER A 7 23.07 40.44 -26.89
C SER A 7 23.12 38.93 -26.57
N TRP A 8 24.29 38.31 -26.71
CA TRP A 8 24.48 36.90 -26.41
C TRP A 8 24.37 36.61 -24.91
N LEU A 9 24.96 37.47 -24.06
CA LEU A 9 24.82 37.36 -22.60
C LEU A 9 23.38 37.55 -22.13
N THR A 10 22.64 38.50 -22.73
CA THR A 10 21.23 38.70 -22.40
C THR A 10 20.39 37.48 -22.80
N LEU A 11 20.60 36.92 -23.98
CA LEU A 11 19.92 35.70 -24.44
C LEU A 11 20.23 34.51 -23.54
N LEU A 12 21.49 34.33 -23.15
CA LEU A 12 21.91 33.27 -22.23
C LEU A 12 21.21 33.41 -20.87
N GLY A 13 21.12 34.64 -20.34
CA GLY A 13 20.40 34.89 -19.08
C GLY A 13 18.92 34.52 -19.15
N ILE A 14 18.24 34.82 -20.26
CA ILE A 14 16.85 34.47 -20.48
C ILE A 14 16.70 32.95 -20.58
N ILE A 15 17.55 32.25 -21.33
CA ILE A 15 17.53 30.80 -21.48
C ILE A 15 17.72 30.12 -20.15
N ILE A 16 18.71 30.54 -19.35
CA ILE A 16 18.95 29.98 -18.01
C ILE A 16 17.74 30.23 -17.09
N GLY A 17 17.16 31.45 -17.14
CA GLY A 17 15.97 31.77 -16.34
C GLY A 17 14.77 30.88 -16.67
N ILE A 18 14.49 30.72 -17.96
CA ILE A 18 13.39 29.84 -18.41
C ILE A 18 13.68 28.37 -18.05
N ALA A 19 14.90 27.90 -18.30
CA ALA A 19 15.29 26.56 -17.98
C ALA A 19 15.14 26.24 -16.46
N ALA A 20 15.54 27.18 -15.61
CA ALA A 20 15.38 27.03 -14.15
C ALA A 20 13.90 26.92 -13.73
N VAL A 21 13.04 27.78 -14.28
CA VAL A 21 11.60 27.73 -13.98
C VAL A 21 10.96 26.43 -14.45
N VAL A 22 11.24 26.02 -15.68
CA VAL A 22 10.72 24.74 -16.22
C VAL A 22 11.20 23.56 -15.39
N SER A 23 12.49 23.54 -15.00
CA SER A 23 13.04 22.47 -14.16
C SER A 23 12.37 22.41 -12.78
N LEU A 24 12.07 23.55 -12.16
CA LEU A 24 11.39 23.63 -10.87
C LEU A 24 9.96 23.12 -10.96
N ILE A 25 9.22 23.49 -12.02
CA ILE A 25 7.85 23.00 -12.24
C ILE A 25 7.86 21.48 -12.46
N SER A 26 8.74 20.99 -13.34
CA SER A 26 8.88 19.57 -13.63
C SER A 26 9.26 18.75 -12.38
N LEU A 27 10.13 19.29 -11.54
CA LEU A 27 10.49 18.65 -10.27
C LEU A 27 9.30 18.61 -9.31
N GLY A 28 8.52 19.70 -9.23
CA GLY A 28 7.32 19.76 -8.40
C GLY A 28 6.26 18.74 -8.83
N ASP A 29 6.02 18.62 -10.12
CA ASP A 29 5.06 17.65 -10.66
C ASP A 29 5.58 16.21 -10.50
N GLY A 30 6.86 15.98 -10.72
CA GLY A 30 7.50 14.69 -10.46
C GLY A 30 7.41 14.28 -8.99
N LEU A 31 7.61 15.23 -8.06
CA LEU A 31 7.47 14.97 -6.63
C LEU A 31 6.02 14.62 -6.24
N LYS A 32 5.03 15.35 -6.78
CA LYS A 32 3.60 15.02 -6.57
C LYS A 32 3.29 13.62 -7.04
N LEU A 33 3.76 13.24 -8.22
CA LEU A 33 3.56 11.89 -8.76
C LEU A 33 4.22 10.84 -7.86
N ALA A 34 5.46 11.07 -7.42
CA ALA A 34 6.18 10.16 -6.53
C ALA A 34 5.50 10.02 -5.17
N VAL A 35 4.98 11.10 -4.60
CA VAL A 35 4.24 11.06 -3.34
C VAL A 35 2.93 10.30 -3.50
N ASN A 36 2.15 10.59 -4.53
CA ASN A 36 0.89 9.89 -4.79
C ASN A 36 1.08 8.38 -5.01
N SER A 37 2.15 7.98 -5.72
CA SER A 37 2.46 6.57 -5.93
C SER A 37 2.83 5.83 -4.62
N GLN A 38 3.35 6.53 -3.63
CA GLN A 38 3.67 5.96 -2.31
C GLN A 38 2.42 5.48 -1.55
N PHE A 39 1.29 6.15 -1.76
CA PHE A 39 0.02 5.78 -1.12
C PHE A 39 -0.73 4.68 -1.87
N GLY A 40 -0.25 4.24 -3.03
CA GLY A 40 -0.77 3.09 -3.77
C GLY A 40 -2.18 3.27 -4.35
N VAL A 41 -2.72 4.49 -4.33
CA VAL A 41 -4.05 4.79 -4.86
C VAL A 41 -3.88 5.52 -6.19
N SER A 42 -4.29 4.88 -7.27
CA SER A 42 -4.18 5.41 -8.63
C SER A 42 -5.37 6.30 -9.03
N GLU A 43 -6.47 6.24 -8.29
CA GLU A 43 -7.74 6.88 -8.65
C GLU A 43 -7.99 8.13 -7.82
N THR A 44 -8.38 9.23 -8.48
CA THR A 44 -8.69 10.51 -7.86
C THR A 44 -10.03 10.52 -7.09
N GLU A 45 -10.83 9.48 -7.24
CA GLU A 45 -12.17 9.36 -6.65
C GLU A 45 -12.20 8.53 -5.36
N VAL A 46 -11.04 8.13 -4.84
CA VAL A 46 -10.94 7.32 -3.62
C VAL A 46 -10.66 8.20 -2.41
N LEU A 47 -11.54 8.15 -1.42
CA LEU A 47 -11.36 8.77 -0.12
C LEU A 47 -10.96 7.72 0.91
N THR A 48 -9.84 7.92 1.56
CA THR A 48 -9.46 7.11 2.72
C THR A 48 -9.94 7.81 3.99
N ILE A 49 -10.79 7.12 4.76
CA ILE A 49 -11.29 7.59 6.04
C ILE A 49 -10.58 6.77 7.12
N GLN A 50 -9.97 7.46 8.07
CA GLN A 50 -9.18 6.84 9.12
C GLN A 50 -9.54 7.47 10.46
N ALA A 51 -9.68 6.67 11.51
CA ALA A 51 -9.91 7.17 12.85
C ALA A 51 -8.63 7.78 13.41
N GLY A 52 -8.75 8.98 14.01
CA GLY A 52 -7.59 9.72 14.52
C GLY A 52 -6.87 10.53 13.44
N GLY A 53 -6.22 11.61 13.83
CA GLY A 53 -5.46 12.45 12.89
C GLY A 53 -4.15 11.80 12.43
N LEU A 54 -3.52 12.39 11.42
CA LEU A 54 -2.20 12.00 10.85
C LEU A 54 -1.02 12.09 11.85
N SER A 55 -1.27 12.22 13.14
CA SER A 55 -0.28 12.53 14.18
C SER A 55 0.36 11.31 14.86
N GLY A 56 0.18 10.10 14.34
CA GLY A 56 0.80 8.88 14.87
C GLY A 56 1.88 8.30 13.98
N TYR A 57 3.05 8.02 14.54
CA TYR A 57 3.99 7.09 13.94
C TYR A 57 3.43 5.67 14.12
N GLY A 58 3.00 5.04 13.04
CA GLY A 58 2.50 3.66 13.09
C GLY A 58 1.48 3.36 11.99
N PRO A 59 0.98 2.12 11.92
CA PRO A 59 -0.11 1.76 11.03
C PRO A 59 -1.36 2.60 11.27
N PRO A 60 -2.24 2.71 10.28
CA PRO A 60 -3.55 3.31 10.45
C PRO A 60 -4.25 2.77 11.71
N GLY A 61 -4.97 3.61 12.45
CA GLY A 61 -5.70 3.19 13.65
C GLY A 61 -4.89 3.09 14.96
N THR A 62 -3.55 3.23 14.94
CA THR A 62 -2.74 3.18 16.17
C THR A 62 -2.93 4.43 17.03
N GLY A 63 -3.20 4.21 18.33
CA GLY A 63 -3.33 5.31 19.32
C GLY A 63 -4.66 6.05 19.28
N VAL A 64 -5.67 5.49 18.66
CA VAL A 64 -7.02 6.08 18.53
C VAL A 64 -7.86 5.76 19.76
N VAL A 65 -8.51 6.78 20.33
CA VAL A 65 -9.41 6.62 21.47
C VAL A 65 -10.72 5.93 21.09
N LYS A 66 -11.19 6.14 19.85
CA LYS A 66 -12.39 5.53 19.31
C LYS A 66 -12.10 5.03 17.88
N PRO A 67 -11.80 3.76 17.69
CA PRO A 67 -11.59 3.19 16.36
C PRO A 67 -12.88 3.21 15.54
N LEU A 68 -12.75 3.17 14.21
CA LEU A 68 -13.87 2.94 13.32
C LEU A 68 -14.34 1.49 13.45
N THR A 69 -15.57 1.26 13.07
CA THR A 69 -16.20 -0.07 13.08
C THR A 69 -16.77 -0.41 11.72
N GLU A 70 -17.08 -1.69 11.50
CA GLU A 70 -17.80 -2.10 10.28
C GLU A 70 -19.16 -1.40 10.14
N ASP A 71 -19.80 -1.04 11.25
CA ASP A 71 -21.10 -0.34 11.20
C ASP A 71 -20.93 1.12 10.73
N ASP A 72 -19.80 1.75 11.04
CA ASP A 72 -19.45 3.06 10.49
C ASP A 72 -19.24 2.95 8.97
N ALA A 73 -18.55 1.91 8.49
CA ALA A 73 -18.39 1.65 7.06
C ALA A 73 -19.74 1.43 6.35
N LYS A 74 -20.65 0.64 6.96
CA LYS A 74 -22.02 0.45 6.45
C LYS A 74 -22.84 1.75 6.45
N ALA A 75 -22.61 2.63 7.43
CA ALA A 75 -23.28 3.93 7.47
C ALA A 75 -22.80 4.85 6.34
N ILE A 76 -21.50 4.84 6.05
CA ILE A 76 -20.90 5.59 4.95
C ILE A 76 -21.42 5.06 3.60
N GLU A 77 -21.50 3.75 3.43
CA GLU A 77 -21.98 3.11 2.20
C GLU A 77 -23.44 3.48 1.83
N LYS A 78 -24.25 3.90 2.82
CA LYS A 78 -25.62 4.36 2.59
C LYS A 78 -25.73 5.79 2.02
N LEU A 79 -24.62 6.53 1.98
CA LEU A 79 -24.63 7.88 1.42
C LEU A 79 -24.77 7.79 -0.11
N SER A 80 -25.66 8.60 -0.68
CA SER A 80 -25.98 8.56 -2.12
C SER A 80 -24.80 8.87 -3.06
N MET A 81 -23.74 9.47 -2.53
CA MET A 81 -22.53 9.80 -3.30
C MET A 81 -21.42 8.72 -3.18
N VAL A 82 -21.66 7.69 -2.38
CA VAL A 82 -20.69 6.60 -2.15
C VAL A 82 -21.13 5.38 -2.93
N GLU A 83 -20.30 4.94 -3.85
CA GLU A 83 -20.55 3.73 -4.64
C GLU A 83 -20.28 2.48 -3.79
N VAL A 84 -19.16 2.47 -3.07
CA VAL A 84 -18.75 1.36 -2.22
C VAL A 84 -17.92 1.87 -1.04
N ALA A 85 -18.14 1.33 0.14
CA ALA A 85 -17.27 1.52 1.31
C ALA A 85 -16.56 0.20 1.62
N ILE A 86 -15.24 0.23 1.65
CA ILE A 86 -14.41 -0.95 1.84
C ILE A 86 -13.72 -0.86 3.19
N PRO A 87 -14.21 -1.58 4.21
CA PRO A 87 -13.50 -1.69 5.48
C PRO A 87 -12.21 -2.50 5.30
N ARG A 88 -11.15 -2.07 5.94
CA ARG A 88 -9.87 -2.80 5.93
C ARG A 88 -9.20 -2.71 7.30
N ASN A 89 -8.32 -3.65 7.57
CA ASN A 89 -7.41 -3.58 8.70
C ASN A 89 -5.98 -3.61 8.17
N VAL A 90 -5.13 -2.75 8.73
CA VAL A 90 -3.68 -2.74 8.47
C VAL A 90 -2.97 -2.94 9.79
N GLU A 91 -2.44 -4.11 9.98
CA GLU A 91 -1.89 -4.57 11.24
C GLU A 91 -0.39 -4.81 11.18
N THR A 92 0.28 -4.56 12.29
CA THR A 92 1.69 -4.89 12.44
C THR A 92 1.81 -6.28 13.05
N LEU A 93 2.39 -7.23 12.33
CA LEU A 93 2.42 -8.64 12.69
C LEU A 93 3.84 -9.19 12.72
N LYS A 94 4.06 -10.17 13.59
CA LYS A 94 5.25 -11.01 13.58
C LYS A 94 5.11 -12.06 12.47
N MET A 95 6.05 -12.07 11.55
CA MET A 95 6.18 -13.04 10.48
C MET A 95 7.44 -13.86 10.69
N GLU A 96 7.38 -15.18 10.44
CA GLU A 96 8.53 -16.07 10.58
C GLU A 96 8.68 -16.93 9.33
N PHE A 97 9.90 -16.98 8.83
CA PHE A 97 10.29 -17.81 7.69
C PHE A 97 11.80 -18.12 7.81
N ASN A 98 12.22 -19.30 7.34
CA ASN A 98 13.64 -19.69 7.34
C ASN A 98 14.35 -19.48 8.69
N ASN A 99 13.69 -19.84 9.80
CA ASN A 99 14.19 -19.64 11.19
C ASN A 99 14.51 -18.18 11.55
N ARG A 100 13.99 -17.22 10.81
CA ARG A 100 14.05 -15.79 11.08
C ARG A 100 12.68 -15.23 11.38
N ALA A 101 12.65 -14.24 12.26
CA ALA A 101 11.44 -13.51 12.59
C ALA A 101 11.60 -12.04 12.22
N LYS A 102 10.54 -11.46 11.66
CA LYS A 102 10.47 -10.05 11.27
C LYS A 102 9.11 -9.49 11.66
N ILE A 103 9.08 -8.23 12.03
CA ILE A 103 7.83 -7.47 12.14
C ILE A 103 7.56 -6.85 10.77
N GLY A 104 6.35 -7.03 10.26
CA GLY A 104 5.92 -6.49 8.99
C GLY A 104 4.45 -6.07 9.02
N TYR A 105 3.99 -5.48 7.93
CA TYR A 105 2.61 -5.04 7.79
C TYR A 105 1.79 -6.10 7.10
N ALA A 106 0.58 -6.33 7.61
CA ALA A 106 -0.43 -7.12 6.94
C ALA A 106 -1.66 -6.25 6.67
N ALA A 107 -2.23 -6.38 5.49
CA ALA A 107 -3.46 -5.70 5.12
C ALA A 107 -4.55 -6.74 4.81
N SER A 108 -5.74 -6.47 5.32
CA SER A 108 -6.90 -7.32 5.05
C SER A 108 -7.45 -7.05 3.66
N ILE A 109 -7.87 -8.12 3.00
CA ILE A 109 -8.64 -8.08 1.76
C ILE A 109 -10.01 -8.67 2.06
N ILE A 110 -11.07 -7.88 1.87
CA ILE A 110 -12.44 -8.32 2.12
C ILE A 110 -12.89 -9.27 1.01
N GLU A 111 -13.83 -10.16 1.32
CA GLU A 111 -14.38 -11.12 0.36
C GLU A 111 -15.45 -10.50 -0.55
N GLY A 112 -15.78 -11.23 -1.62
CA GLY A 112 -16.82 -10.86 -2.57
C GLY A 112 -16.45 -9.74 -3.54
N THR A 113 -17.45 -9.03 -4.04
CA THR A 113 -17.29 -7.96 -5.05
C THR A 113 -16.36 -6.82 -4.59
N LYS A 114 -16.33 -6.52 -3.30
CA LYS A 114 -15.45 -5.48 -2.74
C LYS A 114 -13.97 -5.80 -2.92
N ARG A 115 -13.60 -7.07 -3.02
CA ARG A 115 -12.23 -7.53 -3.31
C ARG A 115 -11.76 -7.06 -4.68
N GLU A 116 -12.60 -7.19 -5.69
CA GLU A 116 -12.29 -6.76 -7.06
C GLU A 116 -12.07 -5.25 -7.14
N TYR A 117 -12.89 -4.48 -6.40
CA TYR A 117 -12.68 -3.04 -6.26
C TYR A 117 -11.32 -2.70 -5.66
N ILE A 118 -10.90 -3.39 -4.58
CA ILE A 118 -9.57 -3.19 -3.97
C ILE A 118 -8.47 -3.46 -5.00
N TYR A 119 -8.58 -4.57 -5.73
CA TYR A 119 -7.57 -4.95 -6.72
C TYR A 119 -7.48 -3.92 -7.84
N ALA A 120 -8.61 -3.42 -8.31
CA ALA A 120 -8.66 -2.39 -9.36
C ALA A 120 -8.12 -1.04 -8.85
N ILE A 121 -8.60 -0.54 -7.71
CA ILE A 121 -8.20 0.75 -7.14
C ILE A 121 -6.70 0.79 -6.83
N MET A 122 -6.17 -0.28 -6.25
CA MET A 122 -4.74 -0.38 -5.90
C MET A 122 -3.91 -0.93 -7.06
N ASP A 123 -4.54 -1.23 -8.19
CA ASP A 123 -3.90 -1.84 -9.38
C ASP A 123 -3.04 -3.05 -8.98
N LEU A 124 -3.60 -3.96 -8.16
CA LEU A 124 -2.88 -5.12 -7.66
C LEU A 124 -2.89 -6.24 -8.70
N GLU A 125 -1.70 -6.67 -9.08
CA GLU A 125 -1.50 -7.80 -9.97
C GLU A 125 -0.48 -8.76 -9.38
N ALA A 126 -0.71 -10.06 -9.56
CA ALA A 126 0.27 -11.07 -9.20
C ALA A 126 1.34 -11.17 -10.30
N GLU A 127 2.61 -11.04 -9.92
CA GLU A 127 3.74 -11.33 -10.80
C GLU A 127 3.96 -12.85 -10.92
N THR A 128 3.81 -13.56 -9.81
CA THR A 128 3.85 -15.03 -9.76
C THR A 128 2.70 -15.55 -8.92
N GLY A 129 2.16 -16.69 -9.30
CA GLY A 129 1.01 -17.27 -8.63
C GLY A 129 -0.30 -16.56 -8.96
N ARG A 130 -1.10 -16.24 -7.95
CA ARG A 130 -2.40 -15.57 -8.10
C ARG A 130 -2.74 -14.71 -6.89
N LEU A 131 -3.68 -13.80 -7.07
CA LEU A 131 -4.31 -13.05 -5.97
C LEU A 131 -5.27 -13.94 -5.15
N LEU A 132 -5.64 -13.46 -3.97
CA LEU A 132 -6.62 -14.12 -3.10
C LEU A 132 -7.97 -14.22 -3.78
N LYS A 133 -8.66 -15.32 -3.49
CA LYS A 133 -10.06 -15.59 -3.88
C LYS A 133 -10.86 -15.94 -2.63
N ASP A 134 -12.18 -15.93 -2.76
CA ASP A 134 -13.06 -16.33 -1.68
C ASP A 134 -12.75 -17.76 -1.23
N GLY A 135 -12.64 -17.95 0.08
CA GLY A 135 -12.26 -19.21 0.69
C GLY A 135 -10.76 -19.45 0.88
N ASP A 136 -9.90 -18.47 0.58
CA ASP A 136 -8.46 -18.60 0.80
C ASP A 136 -8.01 -18.27 2.24
N SER A 137 -8.77 -18.74 3.24
CA SER A 137 -8.61 -18.40 4.66
C SER A 137 -7.23 -18.76 5.29
N SER A 138 -6.49 -19.71 4.70
CA SER A 138 -5.15 -20.10 5.15
C SER A 138 -4.05 -19.73 4.15
N LYS A 139 -4.31 -18.75 3.31
CA LYS A 139 -3.42 -18.35 2.23
C LYS A 139 -3.10 -16.87 2.30
N VAL A 140 -1.95 -16.52 1.75
CA VAL A 140 -1.47 -15.14 1.72
C VAL A 140 -0.86 -14.80 0.37
N VAL A 141 -0.92 -13.51 0.03
CA VAL A 141 -0.19 -12.92 -1.09
C VAL A 141 0.81 -11.92 -0.52
N LEU A 142 2.03 -11.95 -0.99
CA LEU A 142 3.11 -11.11 -0.49
C LEU A 142 3.47 -10.01 -1.49
N GLY A 143 3.90 -8.88 -1.00
CA GLY A 143 4.50 -7.83 -1.81
C GLY A 143 5.80 -8.28 -2.44
N ASN A 144 6.21 -7.64 -3.53
CA ASN A 144 7.41 -8.00 -4.29
C ASN A 144 8.70 -8.02 -3.44
N GLY A 145 8.80 -7.18 -2.42
CA GLY A 145 9.97 -7.12 -1.54
C GLY A 145 10.29 -8.44 -0.85
N PHE A 146 9.31 -9.31 -0.65
CA PHE A 146 9.52 -10.63 -0.02
C PHE A 146 10.18 -11.65 -0.96
N SER A 147 10.14 -11.44 -2.27
CA SER A 147 10.82 -12.29 -3.26
C SER A 147 12.33 -12.01 -3.38
N LEU A 148 12.83 -11.03 -2.66
CA LEU A 148 14.25 -10.66 -2.64
C LEU A 148 14.96 -11.32 -1.45
N ASP A 149 16.22 -11.69 -1.60
CA ASP A 149 17.02 -12.23 -0.51
C ASP A 149 17.28 -11.22 0.63
N THR A 150 17.09 -9.92 0.31
CA THR A 150 17.24 -8.81 1.27
C THR A 150 15.99 -8.55 2.10
N ASN A 151 15.00 -9.42 2.06
CA ASN A 151 13.69 -9.27 2.71
C ASN A 151 13.72 -9.35 4.26
N GLY A 152 14.88 -9.66 4.83
CA GLY A 152 15.08 -9.84 6.28
C GLY A 152 14.92 -11.29 6.76
N PHE A 153 14.63 -12.24 5.87
CA PHE A 153 14.61 -13.69 6.17
C PHE A 153 15.84 -14.42 5.62
N ASP A 154 16.79 -13.70 5.01
CA ASP A 154 18.00 -14.23 4.39
C ASP A 154 17.71 -15.29 3.30
N LYS A 155 16.50 -15.30 2.78
CA LYS A 155 16.03 -16.18 1.71
C LYS A 155 14.80 -15.61 1.05
N ALA A 156 14.76 -15.61 -0.26
CA ALA A 156 13.56 -15.24 -1.02
C ALA A 156 12.38 -16.16 -0.66
N ILE A 157 11.19 -15.58 -0.59
CA ILE A 157 9.96 -16.34 -0.40
C ILE A 157 9.34 -16.55 -1.78
N GLU A 158 8.97 -17.79 -2.07
CA GLU A 158 8.38 -18.21 -3.34
C GLU A 158 6.94 -18.69 -3.14
N VAL A 159 6.16 -18.69 -4.22
CA VAL A 159 4.83 -19.29 -4.23
C VAL A 159 4.92 -20.78 -3.88
N GLY A 160 4.05 -21.21 -2.96
CA GLY A 160 4.04 -22.56 -2.41
C GLY A 160 4.79 -22.70 -1.08
N ASN A 161 5.61 -21.71 -0.68
CA ASN A 161 6.21 -21.73 0.65
C ASN A 161 5.14 -21.50 1.74
N ASN A 162 5.43 -22.00 2.94
CA ASN A 162 4.64 -21.71 4.14
C ASN A 162 5.38 -20.71 5.00
N ILE A 163 4.67 -19.72 5.53
CA ILE A 163 5.16 -18.74 6.48
C ILE A 163 4.32 -18.80 7.77
N LEU A 164 4.94 -18.49 8.89
CA LEU A 164 4.20 -18.31 10.13
C LEU A 164 3.85 -16.83 10.32
N VAL A 165 2.61 -16.54 10.58
CA VAL A 165 2.10 -15.20 10.91
C VAL A 165 1.43 -15.28 12.27
N GLN A 166 1.97 -14.59 13.26
CA GLN A 166 1.53 -14.69 14.65
C GLN A 166 1.46 -16.15 15.16
N GLY A 167 2.39 -17.00 14.69
CA GLY A 167 2.45 -18.42 15.05
C GLY A 167 1.48 -19.34 14.32
N LYS A 168 0.58 -18.83 13.46
CA LYS A 168 -0.25 -19.61 12.55
C LYS A 168 0.41 -19.77 11.19
N GLU A 169 0.29 -20.92 10.58
CA GLU A 169 0.86 -21.23 9.27
C GLU A 169 -0.06 -20.78 8.14
N PHE A 170 0.52 -20.10 7.14
CA PHE A 170 -0.16 -19.66 5.93
C PHE A 170 0.66 -20.02 4.70
N GLN A 171 -0.01 -20.48 3.66
CA GLN A 171 0.63 -20.77 2.38
C GLN A 171 0.69 -19.52 1.50
N VAL A 172 1.85 -19.24 0.96
CA VAL A 172 2.06 -18.18 -0.03
C VAL A 172 1.53 -18.65 -1.39
N ILE A 173 0.52 -17.98 -1.92
CA ILE A 173 -0.11 -18.34 -3.21
C ILE A 173 0.18 -17.35 -4.32
N GLY A 174 0.75 -16.22 -4.00
CA GLY A 174 1.14 -15.21 -4.98
C GLY A 174 2.14 -14.20 -4.43
N ILE A 175 2.89 -13.63 -5.33
CA ILE A 175 3.76 -12.49 -5.12
C ILE A 175 3.27 -11.36 -6.01
N LEU A 176 3.07 -10.17 -5.45
CA LEU A 176 2.62 -9.00 -6.20
C LEU A 176 3.70 -8.52 -7.18
N ARG A 177 3.26 -7.96 -8.29
CA ARG A 177 4.11 -7.16 -9.15
C ARG A 177 4.63 -5.94 -8.38
N LYS A 178 5.90 -5.61 -8.58
CA LYS A 178 6.53 -4.45 -7.95
C LYS A 178 5.78 -3.16 -8.28
N LYS A 179 5.35 -2.44 -7.24
CA LYS A 179 4.63 -1.17 -7.35
C LYS A 179 5.53 0.05 -7.15
N GLY A 180 6.69 -0.12 -6.53
CA GLY A 180 7.55 0.98 -6.12
C GLY A 180 7.07 1.69 -4.86
N SER A 181 5.99 1.24 -4.23
CA SER A 181 5.52 1.68 -2.93
C SER A 181 6.14 0.80 -1.84
N PHE A 182 6.88 1.42 -0.92
CA PHE A 182 7.48 0.68 0.19
C PHE A 182 6.45 -0.11 1.00
N ILE A 183 5.26 0.46 1.18
CA ILE A 183 4.18 -0.17 1.96
C ILE A 183 3.67 -1.40 1.21
N ILE A 184 3.28 -1.27 -0.05
CA ILE A 184 2.70 -2.36 -0.84
C ILE A 184 3.73 -3.46 -1.12
N ASP A 185 4.95 -3.06 -1.50
CA ASP A 185 6.01 -4.01 -1.83
C ASP A 185 6.49 -4.82 -0.60
N ASN A 186 6.20 -4.35 0.62
CA ASN A 186 6.52 -5.05 1.88
C ASN A 186 5.28 -5.47 2.68
N ALA A 187 4.09 -5.43 2.11
CA ALA A 187 2.86 -5.87 2.76
C ALA A 187 2.60 -7.36 2.54
N LEU A 188 1.96 -7.97 3.52
CA LEU A 188 1.32 -9.26 3.42
C LEU A 188 -0.19 -9.02 3.26
N LEU A 189 -0.80 -9.58 2.23
CA LEU A 189 -2.24 -9.54 2.01
C LEU A 189 -2.85 -10.87 2.42
N MET A 190 -3.91 -10.81 3.21
CA MET A 190 -4.67 -11.98 3.62
C MET A 190 -6.16 -11.64 3.72
N ASP A 191 -6.99 -12.66 3.78
CA ASP A 191 -8.42 -12.46 3.96
C ASP A 191 -8.73 -11.75 5.27
N HIS A 192 -9.80 -10.96 5.27
CA HIS A 192 -10.22 -10.12 6.38
C HIS A 192 -10.49 -10.93 7.65
N THR A 193 -11.23 -12.03 7.55
CA THR A 193 -11.57 -12.87 8.69
C THR A 193 -10.34 -13.48 9.38
N PRO A 194 -9.42 -14.17 8.69
CA PRO A 194 -8.21 -14.69 9.31
C PRO A 194 -7.33 -13.61 9.95
N LEU A 195 -7.21 -12.44 9.33
CA LEU A 195 -6.42 -11.33 9.90
C LEU A 195 -6.99 -10.93 11.27
N ARG A 196 -8.28 -10.70 11.34
CA ARG A 196 -8.97 -10.31 12.58
C ARG A 196 -8.88 -11.37 13.67
N GLU A 197 -8.93 -12.64 13.31
CA GLU A 197 -8.75 -13.74 14.26
C GLU A 197 -7.35 -13.74 14.89
N ILE A 198 -6.28 -13.56 14.10
CA ILE A 198 -4.91 -13.60 14.61
C ILE A 198 -4.50 -12.33 15.34
N THR A 199 -5.18 -11.20 15.08
CA THR A 199 -4.93 -9.90 15.75
C THR A 199 -5.89 -9.61 16.88
N ASN A 200 -6.97 -10.38 16.97
CA ASN A 200 -8.04 -10.15 17.95
C ASN A 200 -8.69 -8.75 17.83
N SER A 201 -8.75 -8.20 16.60
CA SER A 201 -9.22 -6.84 16.32
C SER A 201 -10.74 -6.65 16.49
N GLY A 202 -11.51 -7.72 16.72
CA GLY A 202 -12.95 -7.63 16.95
C GLY A 202 -13.70 -7.04 15.74
N ASN A 203 -14.50 -5.99 15.95
CA ASN A 203 -15.30 -5.30 14.91
C ASN A 203 -14.66 -3.98 14.45
N THR A 204 -13.41 -3.74 14.81
CA THR A 204 -12.71 -2.50 14.46
C THR A 204 -12.14 -2.57 13.05
N VAL A 205 -12.07 -1.41 12.39
CA VAL A 205 -11.46 -1.19 11.08
C VAL A 205 -10.64 0.10 11.09
N ASP A 206 -9.70 0.22 10.14
CA ASP A 206 -8.77 1.35 10.02
C ASP A 206 -9.14 2.28 8.86
#